data_950254a2005994ed7271e408f415815b
#
_entry.id   950254a2005994ed7271e408f415815b
#
_cell.length_a   1.000
_cell.length_b   1.000
_cell.length_c   1.000
_cell.angle_alpha   90.00
_cell.angle_beta   90.00
_cell.angle_gamma   90.00
#
_symmetry.space_group_name_H-M   'P 1'
#
loop_
_entity.id
_entity.type
_entity.pdbx_description
1 polymer ?
#
loop_
_entity_poly.entity_id
_entity_poly.type
_entity_poly.pdbx_seq_one_letter_code
_entity_poly.pdbx_strand_id
1 'polypeptide(L)'
;VDGDGPDDGATAHLRLLATTDLHAHLLPYDDHADRPLPGTGLVQAARLIRRLRAEAPGGLAILLDNGDVFQGTLLADWLAGRGPDAPPPSGPHPMVAAMNALAYDAGTMGNHDFNHGLPFLLSTLGAAAFPMVSTNVRTAAGRPLLRPSVILDRIAKDEQGRTHSLRIGVLGVAPPQIERWDSLVLRGAVRVQDIVPAAAAEIARLRAQGADLVVALCHSGIGGPRPEPFQENAALPLAALPGLDALILGHTHRAFPGPGWAATEGMDPVAGTLHGRPAVQAGAFGGHVGVIDLALRREARAWRVAAHRVRAEPVPPDLPLDEELAALAVPYQRRLSEAATRPIGTTRVPLQSHFSLVASDATLDVLADALRHEARHMLAGTPAEVLPVLAAVAPFKAGGRSGPGHYIDIPPGPVALRQGAELYIHPNAFCVVEIKGAGLRDWLERSAAIFRTLTPGDTDQPLLDEEMPPYNFDVIDGLSWVIDPLGPPRTDRDGRVTDPAARRVRDLRHDGRPVTDGDRFALVTNSYRLGGGGGFAAAQAAHPLIQSTRGIRDIVQAHLRRAGPLDPAPRPRWRFAPHPGTAAWFDSGPGAARHLPAVADRRIEPLHPAPGGFHRFRLWL
;
A
#
# COMPACT_ATOMS: atom_id res chain seq x y z
N VAL A 1 -14.08 38.09 -26.54
CA VAL A 1 -15.26 38.91 -26.76
C VAL A 1 -16.04 38.95 -25.46
N ASP A 2 -16.00 40.12 -24.83
CA ASP A 2 -16.33 40.37 -23.44
C ASP A 2 -17.84 40.48 -23.25
N GLY A 3 -18.43 39.56 -22.51
CA GLY A 3 -19.75 39.67 -21.92
C GLY A 3 -19.65 39.84 -20.39
N ASP A 4 -18.91 40.86 -19.94
CA ASP A 4 -18.70 41.16 -18.52
C ASP A 4 -19.83 42.04 -17.98
N GLY A 5 -21.04 41.45 -17.84
CA GLY A 5 -22.12 42.02 -17.02
C GLY A 5 -21.85 41.76 -15.51
N PRO A 6 -22.47 42.55 -14.62
CA PRO A 6 -22.47 42.27 -13.18
C PRO A 6 -23.14 40.93 -12.90
N ASP A 7 -22.80 40.32 -11.76
CA ASP A 7 -23.28 39.05 -11.24
C ASP A 7 -24.61 38.57 -11.86
N ASP A 8 -24.52 37.63 -12.77
CA ASP A 8 -25.65 37.15 -13.57
C ASP A 8 -26.30 35.87 -12.99
N GLY A 9 -25.80 35.37 -11.84
CA GLY A 9 -26.29 34.13 -11.22
C GLY A 9 -26.12 32.90 -12.11
N ALA A 10 -25.21 32.94 -13.09
CA ALA A 10 -24.98 31.85 -14.01
C ALA A 10 -24.64 30.56 -13.27
N THR A 11 -25.19 29.44 -13.73
CA THR A 11 -24.91 28.09 -13.20
C THR A 11 -24.18 27.29 -14.25
N ALA A 12 -23.15 26.54 -13.84
CA ALA A 12 -22.38 25.64 -14.70
C ALA A 12 -22.05 24.35 -13.95
N HIS A 13 -21.59 23.35 -14.66
CA HIS A 13 -21.22 22.06 -14.08
C HIS A 13 -19.76 21.73 -14.37
N LEU A 14 -19.10 21.08 -13.42
CA LEU A 14 -17.77 20.52 -13.55
C LEU A 14 -17.76 19.11 -12.96
N ARG A 15 -17.29 18.13 -13.74
CA ARG A 15 -16.98 16.78 -13.24
C ARG A 15 -15.49 16.63 -12.99
N LEU A 16 -15.11 16.28 -11.75
CA LEU A 16 -13.78 15.80 -11.43
C LEU A 16 -13.78 14.27 -11.50
N LEU A 17 -12.93 13.71 -12.34
CA LEU A 17 -12.62 12.29 -12.41
C LEU A 17 -11.26 12.05 -11.77
N ALA A 18 -11.11 10.97 -11.02
CA ALA A 18 -9.87 10.70 -10.32
C ALA A 18 -9.48 9.23 -10.34
N THR A 19 -8.17 8.99 -10.49
CA THR A 19 -7.50 7.74 -10.14
C THR A 19 -6.54 7.98 -8.98
N THR A 20 -6.22 6.93 -8.24
CA THR A 20 -5.24 6.90 -7.16
C THR A 20 -4.71 5.49 -6.99
N ASP A 21 -3.50 5.35 -6.47
CA ASP A 21 -2.95 4.05 -6.05
C ASP A 21 -3.03 3.00 -7.19
N LEU A 22 -2.68 3.40 -8.41
CA LEU A 22 -2.71 2.50 -9.58
C LEU A 22 -1.68 1.37 -9.46
N HIS A 23 -0.58 1.60 -8.75
CA HIS A 23 0.43 0.60 -8.43
C HIS A 23 0.88 -0.25 -9.64
N ALA A 24 1.07 0.42 -10.78
CA ALA A 24 1.47 -0.19 -12.06
C ALA A 24 0.52 -1.30 -12.58
N HIS A 25 -0.73 -1.34 -12.08
CA HIS A 25 -1.74 -2.21 -12.65
C HIS A 25 -2.23 -1.63 -13.99
N LEU A 26 -1.50 -1.94 -15.04
CA LEU A 26 -1.84 -1.49 -16.40
C LEU A 26 -3.00 -2.31 -16.98
N LEU A 27 -2.88 -3.64 -16.95
CA LEU A 27 -3.90 -4.59 -17.38
C LEU A 27 -4.66 -5.17 -16.17
N PRO A 28 -5.88 -5.72 -16.36
CA PRO A 28 -6.60 -6.47 -15.34
C PRO A 28 -5.99 -7.87 -15.15
N TYR A 29 -4.76 -7.91 -14.66
CA TYR A 29 -3.95 -9.11 -14.54
C TYR A 29 -3.02 -9.07 -13.35
N ASP A 30 -2.98 -10.16 -12.58
CA ASP A 30 -2.01 -10.38 -11.52
C ASP A 30 -0.80 -11.14 -12.09
N ASP A 31 0.29 -10.42 -12.38
CA ASP A 31 1.50 -10.98 -12.95
C ASP A 31 2.21 -11.98 -12.03
N HIS A 32 2.00 -11.87 -10.72
CA HIS A 32 2.57 -12.80 -9.75
C HIS A 32 1.79 -14.10 -9.72
N ALA A 33 0.47 -14.04 -9.59
CA ALA A 33 -0.39 -15.22 -9.53
C ALA A 33 -0.72 -15.80 -10.91
N ASP A 34 -0.28 -15.15 -12.00
CA ASP A 34 -0.51 -15.55 -13.40
C ASP A 34 -1.99 -15.78 -13.72
N ARG A 35 -2.83 -14.82 -13.36
CA ARG A 35 -4.28 -14.94 -13.53
C ARG A 35 -4.93 -13.59 -13.85
N PRO A 36 -6.06 -13.61 -14.54
CA PRO A 36 -6.89 -12.42 -14.70
C PRO A 36 -7.31 -11.86 -13.32
N LEU A 37 -7.37 -10.53 -13.26
CA LEU A 37 -7.86 -9.77 -12.10
C LEU A 37 -8.93 -8.77 -12.60
N PRO A 38 -10.12 -9.28 -12.99
CA PRO A 38 -11.18 -8.47 -13.60
C PRO A 38 -11.66 -7.34 -12.67
N GLY A 39 -12.04 -6.21 -13.25
CA GLY A 39 -12.44 -5.03 -12.48
C GLY A 39 -11.26 -4.21 -11.97
N THR A 40 -10.05 -4.41 -12.51
CA THR A 40 -8.85 -3.66 -12.15
C THR A 40 -8.07 -3.23 -13.40
N GLY A 41 -6.97 -2.49 -13.18
CA GLY A 41 -6.05 -2.05 -14.24
C GLY A 41 -6.56 -0.83 -15.02
N LEU A 42 -5.60 0.07 -15.33
CA LEU A 42 -5.92 1.33 -16.00
C LEU A 42 -6.57 1.12 -17.37
N VAL A 43 -6.19 0.05 -18.10
CA VAL A 43 -6.76 -0.27 -19.42
C VAL A 43 -8.25 -0.63 -19.35
N GLN A 44 -8.70 -1.29 -18.28
CA GLN A 44 -10.12 -1.57 -18.09
C GLN A 44 -10.85 -0.33 -17.53
N ALA A 45 -10.26 0.37 -16.57
CA ALA A 45 -10.79 1.61 -16.00
C ALA A 45 -10.96 2.71 -17.07
N ALA A 46 -10.13 2.71 -18.12
CA ALA A 46 -10.17 3.68 -19.21
C ALA A 46 -11.53 3.74 -19.91
N ARG A 47 -12.19 2.60 -20.13
CA ARG A 47 -13.55 2.57 -20.73
C ARG A 47 -14.56 3.30 -19.84
N LEU A 48 -14.47 3.09 -18.52
CA LEU A 48 -15.32 3.80 -17.57
C LEU A 48 -15.00 5.30 -17.55
N ILE A 49 -13.71 5.67 -17.53
CA ILE A 49 -13.28 7.08 -17.57
C ILE A 49 -13.80 7.78 -18.82
N ARG A 50 -13.64 7.16 -20.01
CA ARG A 50 -14.15 7.76 -21.27
C ARG A 50 -15.67 7.93 -21.26
N ARG A 51 -16.42 6.93 -20.75
CA ARG A 51 -17.87 7.01 -20.58
C ARG A 51 -18.25 8.14 -19.63
N LEU A 52 -17.68 8.17 -18.43
CA LEU A 52 -17.98 9.20 -17.44
C LEU A 52 -17.60 10.60 -17.92
N ARG A 53 -16.53 10.74 -18.71
CA ARG A 53 -16.16 12.02 -19.32
C ARG A 53 -17.19 12.47 -20.36
N ALA A 54 -17.68 11.57 -21.19
CA ALA A 54 -18.70 11.87 -22.20
C ALA A 54 -20.07 12.22 -21.57
N GLU A 55 -20.39 11.63 -20.41
CA GLU A 55 -21.60 11.85 -19.64
C GLU A 55 -21.49 13.03 -18.67
N ALA A 56 -20.42 13.83 -18.73
CA ALA A 56 -20.23 14.94 -17.78
C ALA A 56 -21.33 15.99 -17.94
N PRO A 57 -22.02 16.40 -16.85
CA PRO A 57 -22.99 17.50 -16.92
C PRO A 57 -22.33 18.78 -17.45
N GLY A 58 -22.97 19.45 -18.40
CA GLY A 58 -22.41 20.64 -19.04
C GLY A 58 -21.21 20.38 -19.95
N GLY A 59 -20.80 19.10 -20.13
CA GLY A 59 -19.72 18.67 -21.04
C GLY A 59 -18.32 19.00 -20.54
N LEU A 60 -18.14 19.49 -19.31
CA LEU A 60 -16.83 19.82 -18.74
C LEU A 60 -16.41 18.77 -17.70
N ALA A 61 -15.34 18.03 -18.03
CA ALA A 61 -14.69 17.10 -17.09
C ALA A 61 -13.19 17.32 -17.08
N ILE A 62 -12.56 17.15 -15.93
CA ILE A 62 -11.10 17.04 -15.77
C ILE A 62 -10.77 15.69 -15.13
N LEU A 63 -9.64 15.10 -15.53
CA LEU A 63 -9.15 13.81 -15.05
C LEU A 63 -7.83 14.02 -14.30
N LEU A 64 -7.80 13.59 -13.05
CA LEU A 64 -6.70 13.83 -12.13
C LEU A 64 -6.15 12.50 -11.61
N ASP A 65 -4.84 12.45 -11.31
CA ASP A 65 -4.22 11.33 -10.63
C ASP A 65 -3.65 11.74 -9.29
N ASN A 66 -3.86 10.92 -8.28
CA ASN A 66 -3.45 11.22 -6.91
C ASN A 66 -2.22 10.43 -6.43
N GLY A 67 -1.41 9.89 -7.35
CA GLY A 67 -0.11 9.27 -7.02
C GLY A 67 -0.17 7.77 -6.72
N ASP A 68 0.98 7.21 -6.38
CA ASP A 68 1.27 5.77 -6.26
C ASP A 68 1.00 5.02 -7.58
N VAL A 69 1.63 5.50 -8.65
CA VAL A 69 1.45 4.98 -10.00
C VAL A 69 2.48 3.92 -10.38
N PHE A 70 3.76 4.03 -9.92
CA PHE A 70 4.91 3.39 -10.59
C PHE A 70 5.51 2.20 -9.83
N GLN A 71 4.90 1.73 -8.76
CA GLN A 71 5.38 0.60 -7.95
C GLN A 71 4.22 -0.34 -7.64
N GLY A 72 4.45 -1.67 -7.57
CA GLY A 72 3.48 -2.63 -7.03
C GLY A 72 3.34 -3.92 -7.84
N THR A 73 3.75 -3.97 -9.10
CA THR A 73 3.68 -5.17 -9.95
C THR A 73 5.06 -5.62 -10.42
N LEU A 74 5.13 -6.84 -10.97
CA LEU A 74 6.33 -7.34 -11.63
C LEU A 74 6.72 -6.45 -12.84
N LEU A 75 5.74 -5.85 -13.52
CA LEU A 75 5.96 -4.87 -14.57
C LEU A 75 6.75 -3.66 -14.06
N ALA A 76 6.35 -3.11 -12.90
CA ALA A 76 7.04 -1.96 -12.30
C ALA A 76 8.50 -2.28 -11.96
N ASP A 77 8.76 -3.43 -11.35
CA ASP A 77 10.13 -3.87 -11.01
C ASP A 77 10.98 -4.06 -12.26
N TRP A 78 10.44 -4.66 -13.30
CA TRP A 78 11.14 -4.84 -14.56
C TRP A 78 11.51 -3.51 -15.21
N LEU A 79 10.57 -2.57 -15.27
CA LEU A 79 10.79 -1.24 -15.85
C LEU A 79 11.82 -0.43 -15.04
N ALA A 80 11.89 -0.65 -13.74
CA ALA A 80 12.90 -0.03 -12.87
C ALA A 80 14.27 -0.75 -12.92
N GLY A 81 14.47 -1.74 -13.82
CA GLY A 81 15.70 -2.52 -13.92
C GLY A 81 15.91 -3.54 -12.81
N ARG A 82 14.86 -3.88 -12.06
CA ARG A 82 14.87 -4.86 -10.96
C ARG A 82 14.16 -6.18 -11.31
N GLY A 83 13.82 -6.36 -12.56
CA GLY A 83 13.06 -7.50 -13.04
C GLY A 83 13.88 -8.46 -13.92
N PRO A 84 13.21 -9.12 -14.87
CA PRO A 84 13.81 -10.09 -15.77
C PRO A 84 15.09 -9.60 -16.47
N ASP A 85 15.99 -10.53 -16.78
CA ASP A 85 17.32 -10.25 -17.35
C ASP A 85 17.35 -9.49 -18.68
N ALA A 86 16.21 -9.37 -19.37
CA ALA A 86 16.10 -8.59 -20.60
C ALA A 86 15.71 -7.12 -20.28
N PRO A 87 16.34 -6.12 -20.92
CA PRO A 87 15.97 -4.75 -20.75
C PRO A 87 14.50 -4.51 -21.18
N PRO A 88 13.77 -3.59 -20.50
CA PRO A 88 12.43 -3.20 -20.92
C PRO A 88 12.46 -2.58 -22.32
N PRO A 89 11.32 -2.54 -23.04
CA PRO A 89 11.22 -1.80 -24.29
C PRO A 89 11.64 -0.35 -24.12
N SER A 90 12.32 0.21 -25.13
CA SER A 90 12.62 1.65 -25.15
C SER A 90 11.33 2.46 -25.31
N GLY A 91 11.24 3.59 -24.65
CA GLY A 91 10.09 4.50 -24.73
C GLY A 91 9.65 5.02 -23.34
N PRO A 92 8.55 5.78 -23.29
CA PRO A 92 7.99 6.24 -22.03
C PRO A 92 7.46 5.05 -21.21
N HIS A 93 7.44 5.22 -19.90
CA HIS A 93 6.84 4.24 -19.00
C HIS A 93 5.38 3.95 -19.42
N PRO A 94 4.93 2.68 -19.57
CA PRO A 94 3.63 2.36 -20.15
C PRO A 94 2.45 2.95 -19.37
N MET A 95 2.55 3.12 -18.06
CA MET A 95 1.55 3.84 -17.28
C MET A 95 1.45 5.30 -17.72
N VAL A 96 2.59 6.00 -17.90
CA VAL A 96 2.60 7.40 -18.36
C VAL A 96 2.07 7.50 -19.79
N ALA A 97 2.43 6.56 -20.66
CA ALA A 97 1.90 6.53 -22.03
C ALA A 97 0.37 6.34 -22.04
N ALA A 98 -0.17 5.45 -21.19
CA ALA A 98 -1.60 5.25 -21.05
C ALA A 98 -2.30 6.49 -20.45
N MET A 99 -1.70 7.13 -19.45
CA MET A 99 -2.23 8.37 -18.88
C MET A 99 -2.22 9.53 -19.89
N ASN A 100 -1.18 9.65 -20.71
CA ASN A 100 -1.13 10.62 -21.81
C ASN A 100 -2.24 10.36 -22.84
N ALA A 101 -2.47 9.11 -23.24
CA ALA A 101 -3.54 8.73 -24.18
C ALA A 101 -4.95 8.98 -23.60
N LEU A 102 -5.10 8.92 -22.26
CA LEU A 102 -6.34 9.28 -21.57
C LEU A 102 -6.48 10.79 -21.34
N ALA A 103 -5.47 11.59 -21.74
CA ALA A 103 -5.45 13.03 -21.55
C ALA A 103 -5.76 13.43 -20.09
N TYR A 104 -4.92 12.98 -19.16
CA TYR A 104 -4.96 13.49 -17.78
C TYR A 104 -4.69 14.99 -17.76
N ASP A 105 -5.35 15.70 -16.87
CA ASP A 105 -5.24 17.16 -16.75
C ASP A 105 -4.18 17.59 -15.73
N ALA A 106 -3.97 16.80 -14.68
CA ALA A 106 -2.88 16.95 -13.71
C ALA A 106 -2.69 15.67 -12.89
N GLY A 107 -1.53 15.56 -12.22
CA GLY A 107 -1.24 14.47 -11.29
C GLY A 107 -0.32 14.89 -10.17
N THR A 108 -0.23 14.07 -9.11
CA THR A 108 0.73 14.21 -8.02
C THR A 108 1.53 12.93 -7.82
N MET A 109 2.41 12.90 -6.82
CA MET A 109 3.17 11.72 -6.41
C MET A 109 2.61 11.17 -5.10
N GLY A 110 2.60 9.84 -4.96
CA GLY A 110 2.43 9.19 -3.68
C GLY A 110 3.77 8.75 -3.08
N ASN A 111 3.72 8.00 -1.99
CA ASN A 111 4.94 7.54 -1.31
C ASN A 111 5.63 6.40 -2.07
N HIS A 112 4.90 5.51 -2.70
CA HIS A 112 5.48 4.40 -3.44
C HIS A 112 6.15 4.80 -4.76
N ASP A 113 5.87 5.97 -5.30
CA ASP A 113 6.55 6.48 -6.48
C ASP A 113 8.04 6.73 -6.25
N PHE A 114 8.47 6.90 -4.99
CA PHE A 114 9.87 7.08 -4.60
C PHE A 114 10.66 5.78 -4.46
N ASN A 115 10.02 4.62 -4.41
CA ASN A 115 10.65 3.33 -4.08
C ASN A 115 11.75 2.92 -5.06
N HIS A 116 11.67 3.34 -6.32
CA HIS A 116 12.69 3.07 -7.33
C HIS A 116 13.77 4.17 -7.44
N GLY A 117 13.71 5.18 -6.58
CA GLY A 117 14.66 6.29 -6.48
C GLY A 117 14.32 7.48 -7.39
N LEU A 118 14.89 8.62 -7.04
CA LEU A 118 14.62 9.89 -7.76
C LEU A 118 15.00 9.86 -9.24
N PRO A 119 16.12 9.28 -9.69
CA PRO A 119 16.46 9.25 -11.11
C PRO A 119 15.39 8.57 -11.95
N PHE A 120 14.87 7.42 -11.49
CA PHE A 120 13.79 6.70 -12.15
C PHE A 120 12.51 7.55 -12.15
N LEU A 121 12.11 8.05 -10.99
CA LEU A 121 10.90 8.85 -10.82
C LEU A 121 10.91 10.07 -11.73
N LEU A 122 11.95 10.90 -11.67
CA LEU A 122 12.03 12.15 -12.45
C LEU A 122 12.10 11.89 -13.96
N SER A 123 12.81 10.82 -14.38
CA SER A 123 12.82 10.40 -15.78
C SER A 123 11.44 9.97 -16.26
N THR A 124 10.71 9.21 -15.44
CA THR A 124 9.35 8.72 -15.74
C THR A 124 8.35 9.88 -15.82
N LEU A 125 8.36 10.77 -14.84
CA LEU A 125 7.48 11.95 -14.81
C LEU A 125 7.80 12.95 -15.94
N GLY A 126 9.05 13.01 -16.40
CA GLY A 126 9.46 13.85 -17.55
C GLY A 126 8.78 13.50 -18.87
N ALA A 127 8.19 12.30 -18.98
CA ALA A 127 7.43 11.85 -20.16
C ALA A 127 5.92 12.16 -20.06
N ALA A 128 5.42 12.69 -18.95
CA ALA A 128 4.02 13.06 -18.79
C ALA A 128 3.68 14.31 -19.64
N ALA A 129 2.62 14.20 -20.44
CA ALA A 129 2.11 15.30 -21.26
C ALA A 129 1.21 16.27 -20.47
N PHE A 130 1.07 16.06 -19.17
CA PHE A 130 0.26 16.85 -18.23
C PHE A 130 1.11 17.29 -17.03
N PRO A 131 0.73 18.37 -16.33
CA PRO A 131 1.47 18.86 -15.19
C PRO A 131 1.44 17.87 -14.01
N MET A 132 2.63 17.53 -13.51
CA MET A 132 2.80 16.87 -12.22
C MET A 132 3.11 17.92 -11.16
N VAL A 133 2.38 17.87 -10.03
CA VAL A 133 2.49 18.87 -8.95
C VAL A 133 2.92 18.21 -7.64
N SER A 134 3.64 18.95 -6.79
CA SER A 134 3.98 18.53 -5.44
C SER A 134 4.26 19.74 -4.55
N THR A 135 3.36 20.00 -3.64
CA THR A 135 3.39 21.20 -2.79
C THR A 135 4.38 21.06 -1.65
N ASN A 136 4.46 19.88 -1.01
CA ASN A 136 5.22 19.71 0.22
C ASN A 136 6.54 18.94 0.06
N VAL A 137 6.87 18.42 -1.14
CA VAL A 137 8.15 17.74 -1.36
C VAL A 137 9.19 18.71 -1.92
N ARG A 138 10.34 18.78 -1.25
CA ARG A 138 11.47 19.66 -1.55
C ARG A 138 12.72 18.85 -1.85
N THR A 139 13.62 19.40 -2.64
CA THR A 139 15.00 18.88 -2.74
C THR A 139 15.76 19.11 -1.43
N ALA A 140 16.89 18.44 -1.22
CA ALA A 140 17.79 18.70 -0.08
C ALA A 140 18.19 20.18 0.06
N ALA A 141 18.23 20.94 -1.05
CA ALA A 141 18.53 22.38 -1.07
C ALA A 141 17.29 23.26 -0.76
N GLY A 142 16.16 22.68 -0.38
CA GLY A 142 14.93 23.39 -0.01
C GLY A 142 14.09 23.89 -1.19
N ARG A 143 14.51 23.66 -2.44
CA ARG A 143 13.72 24.02 -3.64
C ARG A 143 12.58 23.01 -3.85
N PRO A 144 11.43 23.42 -4.41
CA PRO A 144 10.39 22.47 -4.81
C PRO A 144 10.96 21.36 -5.70
N LEU A 145 10.57 20.09 -5.44
CA LEU A 145 10.98 18.97 -6.30
C LEU A 145 10.28 19.04 -7.66
N LEU A 146 8.98 19.31 -7.64
CA LEU A 146 8.16 19.62 -8.81
C LEU A 146 7.50 20.99 -8.61
N ARG A 147 6.75 21.48 -9.60
CA ARG A 147 5.91 22.67 -9.41
C ARG A 147 4.94 22.45 -8.25
N PRO A 148 4.76 23.40 -7.32
CA PRO A 148 3.89 23.20 -6.15
C PRO A 148 2.42 22.99 -6.52
N SER A 149 1.96 23.66 -7.58
CA SER A 149 0.58 23.58 -8.06
C SER A 149 0.49 24.02 -9.52
N VAL A 150 -0.70 23.91 -10.10
CA VAL A 150 -1.02 24.41 -11.44
C VAL A 150 -2.42 25.05 -11.42
N ILE A 151 -2.64 26.07 -12.28
CA ILE A 151 -3.97 26.57 -12.60
C ILE A 151 -4.34 26.03 -13.98
N LEU A 152 -5.45 25.31 -14.04
CA LEU A 152 -6.04 24.79 -15.26
C LEU A 152 -7.10 25.79 -15.73
N ASP A 153 -6.82 26.50 -16.83
CA ASP A 153 -7.79 27.40 -17.45
C ASP A 153 -8.76 26.55 -18.30
N ARG A 154 -10.05 26.69 -18.06
CA ARG A 154 -11.13 25.95 -18.72
C ARG A 154 -12.24 26.91 -19.16
N ILE A 155 -13.04 26.45 -20.09
CA ILE A 155 -14.26 27.14 -20.52
C ILE A 155 -15.44 26.32 -20.02
N ALA A 156 -16.22 26.89 -19.12
CA ALA A 156 -17.47 26.35 -18.66
C ALA A 156 -18.62 26.92 -19.51
N LYS A 157 -19.63 26.10 -19.79
CA LYS A 157 -20.89 26.54 -20.40
C LYS A 157 -21.94 26.59 -19.30
N ASP A 158 -22.66 27.71 -19.25
CA ASP A 158 -23.82 27.84 -18.37
C ASP A 158 -25.07 27.15 -18.95
N GLU A 159 -26.15 27.08 -18.17
CA GLU A 159 -27.41 26.47 -18.60
C GLU A 159 -28.06 27.18 -19.79
N GLN A 160 -27.67 28.42 -20.07
CA GLN A 160 -28.10 29.21 -21.23
C GLN A 160 -27.16 29.02 -22.45
N GLY A 161 -26.12 28.19 -22.32
CA GLY A 161 -25.13 27.94 -23.38
C GLY A 161 -24.06 29.01 -23.53
N ARG A 162 -24.01 30.02 -22.67
CA ARG A 162 -22.96 31.06 -22.67
C ARG A 162 -21.66 30.47 -22.12
N THR A 163 -20.54 30.95 -22.64
CA THR A 163 -19.20 30.49 -22.25
C THR A 163 -18.59 31.42 -21.22
N HIS A 164 -17.98 30.85 -20.21
CA HIS A 164 -17.31 31.56 -19.12
C HIS A 164 -15.95 30.95 -18.84
N SER A 165 -14.98 31.79 -18.50
CA SER A 165 -13.69 31.31 -17.98
C SER A 165 -13.89 30.68 -16.61
N LEU A 166 -13.21 29.58 -16.36
CA LEU A 166 -13.16 28.86 -15.08
C LEU A 166 -11.71 28.46 -14.80
N ARG A 167 -11.14 28.97 -13.71
CA ARG A 167 -9.76 28.76 -13.32
C ARG A 167 -9.69 27.80 -12.13
N ILE A 168 -9.15 26.60 -12.35
CA ILE A 168 -9.09 25.54 -11.35
C ILE A 168 -7.64 25.39 -10.88
N GLY A 169 -7.37 25.77 -9.63
CA GLY A 169 -6.10 25.51 -8.97
C GLY A 169 -6.02 24.06 -8.51
N VAL A 170 -4.93 23.37 -8.86
CA VAL A 170 -4.67 22.00 -8.42
C VAL A 170 -3.35 21.98 -7.67
N LEU A 171 -3.33 21.49 -6.43
CA LEU A 171 -2.15 21.28 -5.61
C LEU A 171 -2.01 19.80 -5.25
N GLY A 172 -0.80 19.33 -4.89
CA GLY A 172 -0.53 17.94 -4.55
C GLY A 172 0.29 17.81 -3.27
N VAL A 173 -0.11 16.91 -2.37
CA VAL A 173 0.62 16.62 -1.13
C VAL A 173 0.79 15.12 -0.92
N ALA A 174 1.90 14.73 -0.26
CA ALA A 174 2.26 13.35 0.04
C ALA A 174 2.71 13.21 1.51
N PRO A 175 2.69 11.99 2.10
CA PRO A 175 3.04 11.75 3.50
C PRO A 175 4.47 12.18 3.83
N PRO A 176 4.71 12.89 4.94
CA PRO A 176 6.06 13.27 5.36
C PRO A 176 6.96 12.08 5.67
N GLN A 177 6.40 10.92 5.95
CA GLN A 177 7.08 9.67 6.27
C GLN A 177 7.95 9.13 5.12
N ILE A 178 7.77 9.60 3.89
CA ILE A 178 8.58 9.25 2.71
C ILE A 178 10.08 9.36 3.02
N GLU A 179 10.51 10.43 3.71
CA GLU A 179 11.91 10.60 4.09
C GLU A 179 12.46 9.43 4.92
N ARG A 180 11.62 8.81 5.74
CA ARG A 180 11.99 7.69 6.62
C ARG A 180 11.84 6.36 5.91
N TRP A 181 10.69 6.14 5.23
CA TRP A 181 10.41 4.88 4.57
C TRP A 181 11.41 4.56 3.46
N ASP A 182 11.79 5.58 2.68
CA ASP A 182 12.72 5.47 1.55
C ASP A 182 14.10 6.08 1.82
N SER A 183 14.48 6.24 3.10
CA SER A 183 15.73 6.89 3.50
C SER A 183 16.97 6.34 2.80
N LEU A 184 17.04 5.01 2.62
CA LEU A 184 18.16 4.33 1.96
C LEU A 184 18.24 4.60 0.45
N VAL A 185 17.08 4.72 -0.18
CA VAL A 185 16.98 4.98 -1.63
C VAL A 185 17.18 6.47 -1.91
N LEU A 186 16.55 7.32 -1.11
CA LEU A 186 16.59 8.78 -1.26
C LEU A 186 17.87 9.42 -0.74
N ARG A 187 18.54 8.80 0.24
CA ARG A 187 19.83 9.27 0.80
C ARG A 187 19.83 10.77 1.18
N GLY A 188 18.72 11.27 1.68
CA GLY A 188 18.56 12.67 2.06
C GLY A 188 18.40 13.65 0.88
N ALA A 189 18.17 13.16 -0.34
CA ALA A 189 17.98 14.00 -1.52
C ALA A 189 16.68 14.81 -1.50
N VAL A 190 15.70 14.39 -0.68
CA VAL A 190 14.43 15.11 -0.51
C VAL A 190 14.19 15.48 0.95
N ARG A 191 13.34 16.49 1.14
CA ARG A 191 12.71 16.88 2.40
C ARG A 191 11.22 16.99 2.17
N VAL A 192 10.41 16.45 3.08
CA VAL A 192 8.95 16.50 2.97
C VAL A 192 8.38 17.32 4.12
N GLN A 193 7.77 18.45 3.76
CA GLN A 193 7.15 19.35 4.72
C GLN A 193 5.84 18.76 5.26
N ASP A 194 5.38 19.26 6.40
CA ASP A 194 4.07 18.94 6.94
C ASP A 194 2.96 19.31 5.93
N ILE A 195 2.00 18.41 5.75
CA ILE A 195 0.92 18.51 4.73
C ILE A 195 0.11 19.79 4.94
N VAL A 196 -0.43 19.97 6.15
CA VAL A 196 -1.43 21.00 6.42
C VAL A 196 -0.85 22.42 6.27
N PRO A 197 0.30 22.77 6.88
CA PRO A 197 0.89 24.09 6.70
C PRO A 197 1.33 24.38 5.25
N ALA A 198 1.89 23.38 4.56
CA ALA A 198 2.31 23.53 3.18
C ALA A 198 1.12 23.78 2.24
N ALA A 199 0.04 23.03 2.41
CA ALA A 199 -1.18 23.19 1.64
C ALA A 199 -1.86 24.54 1.93
N ALA A 200 -1.92 24.98 3.19
CA ALA A 200 -2.53 26.29 3.55
C ALA A 200 -1.85 27.44 2.82
N ALA A 201 -0.52 27.45 2.78
CA ALA A 201 0.24 28.49 2.06
C ALA A 201 -0.04 28.45 0.55
N GLU A 202 -0.13 27.24 -0.03
CA GLU A 202 -0.33 27.09 -1.47
C GLU A 202 -1.77 27.41 -1.89
N ILE A 203 -2.78 27.05 -1.09
CA ILE A 203 -4.19 27.43 -1.30
C ILE A 203 -4.32 28.96 -1.34
N ALA A 204 -3.72 29.66 -0.36
CA ALA A 204 -3.72 31.11 -0.32
C ALA A 204 -3.06 31.72 -1.58
N ARG A 205 -1.94 31.14 -2.05
CA ARG A 205 -1.25 31.56 -3.28
C ARG A 205 -2.12 31.36 -4.52
N LEU A 206 -2.76 30.19 -4.66
CA LEU A 206 -3.66 29.91 -5.79
C LEU A 206 -4.83 30.89 -5.85
N ARG A 207 -5.44 31.16 -4.69
CA ARG A 207 -6.53 32.16 -4.60
C ARG A 207 -6.06 33.57 -4.96
N ALA A 208 -4.90 33.97 -4.47
CA ALA A 208 -4.30 35.26 -4.83
C ALA A 208 -3.97 35.38 -6.33
N GLN A 209 -3.70 34.25 -7.00
CA GLN A 209 -3.51 34.18 -8.45
C GLN A 209 -4.84 34.12 -9.23
N GLY A 210 -5.96 34.17 -8.57
CA GLY A 210 -7.29 34.20 -9.19
C GLY A 210 -7.84 32.84 -9.56
N ALA A 211 -7.49 31.77 -8.83
CA ALA A 211 -8.17 30.50 -8.98
C ALA A 211 -9.61 30.59 -8.43
N ASP A 212 -10.59 30.25 -9.26
CA ASP A 212 -12.00 30.18 -8.90
C ASP A 212 -12.28 28.99 -7.97
N LEU A 213 -11.70 27.86 -8.27
CA LEU A 213 -11.77 26.63 -7.48
C LEU A 213 -10.36 26.15 -7.13
N VAL A 214 -10.22 25.50 -5.96
CA VAL A 214 -8.97 24.84 -5.55
C VAL A 214 -9.26 23.40 -5.19
N VAL A 215 -8.58 22.47 -5.85
CA VAL A 215 -8.65 21.02 -5.66
C VAL A 215 -7.34 20.52 -5.09
N ALA A 216 -7.38 19.75 -4.01
CA ALA A 216 -6.21 19.09 -3.45
C ALA A 216 -6.13 17.64 -3.91
N LEU A 217 -5.02 17.26 -4.53
CA LEU A 217 -4.58 15.89 -4.68
C LEU A 217 -3.85 15.51 -3.40
N CYS A 218 -4.56 14.87 -2.49
CA CYS A 218 -4.06 14.52 -1.18
C CYS A 218 -3.72 13.04 -1.14
N HIS A 219 -2.46 12.68 -1.49
CA HIS A 219 -2.01 11.30 -1.34
C HIS A 219 -1.79 10.99 0.15
N SER A 220 -2.90 10.91 0.88
CA SER A 220 -2.96 10.70 2.33
C SER A 220 -4.35 10.19 2.69
N GLY A 221 -4.44 9.38 3.74
CA GLY A 221 -5.73 8.89 4.25
C GLY A 221 -6.49 9.95 5.04
N ILE A 222 -7.73 9.64 5.41
CA ILE A 222 -8.63 10.58 6.10
C ILE A 222 -8.06 11.00 7.46
N GLY A 223 -7.59 10.04 8.27
CA GLY A 223 -7.00 10.30 9.56
C GLY A 223 -7.98 10.75 10.64
N GLY A 224 -7.44 11.24 11.77
CA GLY A 224 -8.20 11.77 12.88
C GLY A 224 -8.54 13.26 12.71
N PRO A 225 -9.54 13.79 13.47
CA PRO A 225 -10.00 15.17 13.34
C PRO A 225 -9.02 16.21 13.90
N ARG A 226 -8.11 15.80 14.78
CA ARG A 226 -7.11 16.71 15.36
C ARG A 226 -5.83 16.71 14.53
N PRO A 227 -5.34 17.88 14.08
CA PRO A 227 -4.08 17.96 13.37
C PRO A 227 -2.92 17.64 14.32
N GLU A 228 -2.01 16.77 13.87
CA GLU A 228 -0.75 16.46 14.54
C GLU A 228 0.40 16.85 13.61
N PRO A 229 1.53 17.32 14.15
CA PRO A 229 2.71 17.62 13.33
C PRO A 229 3.17 16.41 12.54
N PHE A 230 3.42 16.58 11.25
CA PHE A 230 3.85 15.52 10.33
C PHE A 230 2.92 14.31 10.31
N GLN A 231 1.62 14.53 10.39
CA GLN A 231 0.61 13.48 10.35
C GLN A 231 0.64 12.76 9.00
N GLU A 232 0.64 11.42 9.02
CA GLU A 232 0.62 10.58 7.83
C GLU A 232 -0.73 10.68 7.11
N ASN A 233 -1.83 10.45 7.85
CA ASN A 233 -3.19 10.49 7.35
C ASN A 233 -3.84 11.82 7.75
N ALA A 234 -3.69 12.84 6.91
CA ALA A 234 -3.98 14.25 7.22
C ALA A 234 -5.11 14.87 6.37
N ALA A 235 -5.89 14.06 5.63
CA ALA A 235 -6.92 14.62 4.75
C ALA A 235 -8.04 15.32 5.51
N LEU A 236 -8.41 14.85 6.70
CA LEU A 236 -9.45 15.47 7.50
C LEU A 236 -9.05 16.88 7.98
N PRO A 237 -7.88 17.08 8.65
CA PRO A 237 -7.44 18.44 8.99
C PRO A 237 -7.13 19.31 7.75
N LEU A 238 -6.69 18.73 6.64
CA LEU A 238 -6.51 19.45 5.37
C LEU A 238 -7.85 20.01 4.86
N ALA A 239 -8.91 19.21 4.92
CA ALA A 239 -10.23 19.60 4.49
C ALA A 239 -10.81 20.79 5.31
N ALA A 240 -10.33 21.04 6.51
CA ALA A 240 -10.74 22.18 7.32
C ALA A 240 -10.17 23.52 6.83
N LEU A 241 -9.14 23.52 5.97
CA LEU A 241 -8.48 24.74 5.50
C LEU A 241 -9.42 25.63 4.69
N PRO A 242 -9.40 26.94 4.93
CA PRO A 242 -10.19 27.89 4.14
C PRO A 242 -9.68 27.95 2.70
N GLY A 243 -10.60 28.13 1.76
CA GLY A 243 -10.25 28.30 0.35
C GLY A 243 -10.04 27.00 -0.44
N LEU A 244 -10.22 25.82 0.16
CA LEU A 244 -10.24 24.53 -0.52
C LEU A 244 -11.70 24.17 -0.90
N ASP A 245 -11.92 23.62 -2.11
CA ASP A 245 -13.26 23.32 -2.60
C ASP A 245 -13.51 21.81 -2.75
N ALA A 246 -12.50 21.02 -3.10
CA ALA A 246 -12.62 19.57 -3.24
C ALA A 246 -11.31 18.84 -2.95
N LEU A 247 -11.39 17.55 -2.60
CA LEU A 247 -10.26 16.69 -2.31
C LEU A 247 -10.34 15.37 -3.09
N ILE A 248 -9.20 14.96 -3.63
CA ILE A 248 -8.96 13.60 -4.10
C ILE A 248 -8.02 12.95 -3.09
N LEU A 249 -8.39 11.79 -2.55
CA LEU A 249 -7.69 11.08 -1.47
C LEU A 249 -7.04 9.79 -1.99
N GLY A 250 -6.08 9.24 -1.25
CA GLY A 250 -5.38 7.99 -1.60
C GLY A 250 -4.71 7.32 -0.40
N HIS A 251 -3.60 6.59 -0.67
CA HIS A 251 -2.68 5.99 0.30
C HIS A 251 -3.25 4.77 1.05
N THR A 252 -4.48 4.79 1.50
CA THR A 252 -5.05 3.73 2.33
C THR A 252 -5.77 2.63 1.54
N HIS A 253 -5.83 2.73 0.21
CA HIS A 253 -6.46 1.78 -0.72
C HIS A 253 -7.95 1.53 -0.48
N ARG A 254 -8.62 2.38 0.30
CA ARG A 254 -10.06 2.27 0.58
C ARG A 254 -10.85 3.12 -0.39
N ALA A 255 -12.07 2.69 -0.71
CA ALA A 255 -13.01 3.54 -1.45
C ALA A 255 -13.76 4.47 -0.47
N PHE A 256 -13.84 5.77 -0.79
CA PHE A 256 -14.63 6.77 -0.07
C PHE A 256 -15.34 7.70 -1.09
N PRO A 257 -16.64 7.99 -0.91
CA PRO A 257 -17.57 7.32 0.01
C PRO A 257 -17.74 5.84 -0.33
N GLY A 258 -18.12 5.03 0.67
CA GLY A 258 -18.29 3.59 0.46
C GLY A 258 -18.64 2.85 1.75
N PRO A 259 -18.90 1.55 1.66
CA PRO A 259 -19.20 0.74 2.82
C PRO A 259 -18.01 0.67 3.79
N GLY A 260 -18.28 0.52 5.07
CA GLY A 260 -17.24 0.38 6.10
C GLY A 260 -16.70 1.71 6.66
N TRP A 261 -17.28 2.84 6.28
CA TRP A 261 -17.02 4.13 6.93
C TRP A 261 -18.15 4.49 7.88
N ALA A 262 -17.81 4.78 9.14
CA ALA A 262 -18.73 5.37 10.11
C ALA A 262 -18.55 6.89 10.12
N ALA A 263 -19.64 7.63 10.27
CA ALA A 263 -19.57 9.07 10.43
C ALA A 263 -18.78 9.44 11.69
N THR A 264 -17.88 10.42 11.57
CA THR A 264 -17.11 10.98 12.67
C THR A 264 -17.12 12.49 12.61
N GLU A 265 -16.57 13.16 13.61
CA GLU A 265 -16.46 14.62 13.58
C GLU A 265 -15.73 15.08 12.31
N GLY A 266 -16.39 15.92 11.53
CA GLY A 266 -15.87 16.46 10.27
C GLY A 266 -15.96 15.51 9.06
N MET A 267 -16.45 14.27 9.20
CA MET A 267 -16.61 13.33 8.09
C MET A 267 -18.05 12.84 7.96
N ASP A 268 -18.65 13.05 6.78
CA ASP A 268 -19.92 12.48 6.37
C ASP A 268 -19.72 11.49 5.21
N PRO A 269 -19.73 10.17 5.47
CA PRO A 269 -19.51 9.17 4.43
C PRO A 269 -20.72 8.97 3.50
N VAL A 270 -21.90 9.47 3.85
CA VAL A 270 -23.10 9.40 3.01
C VAL A 270 -23.07 10.52 1.98
N ALA A 271 -22.76 11.73 2.41
CA ALA A 271 -22.60 12.88 1.52
C ALA A 271 -21.27 12.84 0.75
N GLY A 272 -20.31 12.03 1.17
CA GLY A 272 -18.95 11.99 0.61
C GLY A 272 -18.18 13.28 0.91
N THR A 273 -18.22 13.76 2.16
CA THR A 273 -17.61 15.04 2.51
C THR A 273 -16.68 14.94 3.73
N LEU A 274 -15.66 15.80 3.70
CA LEU A 274 -14.81 16.12 4.83
C LEU A 274 -14.96 17.62 5.15
N HIS A 275 -15.38 17.96 6.37
CA HIS A 275 -15.75 19.33 6.77
C HIS A 275 -16.68 20.03 5.75
N GLY A 276 -17.68 19.27 5.21
CA GLY A 276 -18.63 19.74 4.21
C GLY A 276 -18.05 19.89 2.80
N ARG A 277 -16.77 19.61 2.56
CA ARG A 277 -16.16 19.64 1.23
C ARG A 277 -16.21 18.28 0.56
N PRO A 278 -16.60 18.21 -0.73
CA PRO A 278 -16.61 16.97 -1.49
C PRO A 278 -15.23 16.33 -1.51
N ALA A 279 -15.16 15.06 -1.16
CA ALA A 279 -13.94 14.29 -1.11
C ALA A 279 -14.18 12.88 -1.67
N VAL A 280 -13.24 12.38 -2.50
CA VAL A 280 -13.34 11.02 -3.06
C VAL A 280 -12.00 10.30 -2.94
N GLN A 281 -12.05 9.01 -2.58
CA GLN A 281 -10.94 8.07 -2.69
C GLN A 281 -11.34 6.90 -3.58
N ALA A 282 -10.59 6.66 -4.66
CA ALA A 282 -10.94 5.69 -5.69
C ALA A 282 -10.40 4.27 -5.43
N GLY A 283 -10.20 3.88 -4.17
CA GLY A 283 -9.64 2.57 -3.84
C GLY A 283 -8.21 2.42 -4.31
N ALA A 284 -7.91 1.32 -5.02
CA ALA A 284 -6.59 1.05 -5.58
C ALA A 284 -6.66 0.22 -6.86
N PHE A 285 -5.52 0.08 -7.56
CA PHE A 285 -5.29 -0.82 -8.70
C PHE A 285 -6.21 -0.55 -9.91
N GLY A 286 -6.77 0.66 -9.99
CA GLY A 286 -7.77 0.98 -11.02
C GLY A 286 -9.11 0.29 -10.82
N GLY A 287 -9.42 -0.19 -9.60
CA GLY A 287 -10.68 -0.87 -9.27
C GLY A 287 -11.90 0.06 -9.19
N HIS A 288 -11.67 1.36 -9.08
CA HIS A 288 -12.70 2.39 -9.06
C HIS A 288 -12.23 3.63 -9.80
N VAL A 289 -13.17 4.46 -10.21
CA VAL A 289 -12.95 5.83 -10.66
C VAL A 289 -13.64 6.77 -9.68
N GLY A 290 -12.90 7.69 -9.10
CA GLY A 290 -13.47 8.74 -8.25
C GLY A 290 -14.24 9.73 -9.11
N VAL A 291 -15.44 10.12 -8.66
CA VAL A 291 -16.29 11.08 -9.38
C VAL A 291 -16.81 12.11 -8.38
N ILE A 292 -16.53 13.39 -8.64
CA ILE A 292 -17.13 14.52 -7.97
C ILE A 292 -17.82 15.37 -9.02
N ASP A 293 -19.16 15.43 -8.98
CA ASP A 293 -19.94 16.34 -9.80
C ASP A 293 -20.20 17.62 -8.99
N LEU A 294 -19.76 18.76 -9.50
CA LEU A 294 -19.93 20.08 -8.90
C LEU A 294 -20.93 20.89 -9.72
N ALA A 295 -21.99 21.38 -9.06
CA ALA A 295 -22.80 22.46 -9.58
C ALA A 295 -22.19 23.78 -9.10
N LEU A 296 -21.85 24.63 -10.03
CA LEU A 296 -21.18 25.91 -9.79
C LEU A 296 -22.16 27.06 -9.99
N ARG A 297 -22.09 28.06 -9.14
CA ARG A 297 -22.82 29.33 -9.28
C ARG A 297 -21.82 30.47 -9.35
N ARG A 298 -22.06 31.40 -10.25
CA ARG A 298 -21.24 32.61 -10.40
C ARG A 298 -21.76 33.69 -9.48
N GLU A 299 -20.90 34.17 -8.58
CA GLU A 299 -21.18 35.20 -7.59
C GLU A 299 -20.07 36.25 -7.63
N ALA A 300 -20.41 37.52 -7.86
CA ALA A 300 -19.42 38.61 -7.92
C ALA A 300 -18.19 38.28 -8.81
N ARG A 301 -18.43 37.71 -10.00
CA ARG A 301 -17.45 37.28 -11.00
C ARG A 301 -16.60 36.05 -10.63
N ALA A 302 -16.79 35.43 -9.47
CA ALA A 302 -16.10 34.20 -9.05
C ALA A 302 -17.07 33.01 -9.06
N TRP A 303 -16.58 31.85 -9.44
CA TRP A 303 -17.34 30.62 -9.32
C TRP A 303 -17.28 30.06 -7.89
N ARG A 304 -18.42 29.56 -7.41
CA ARG A 304 -18.57 28.90 -6.10
C ARG A 304 -19.27 27.57 -6.27
N VAL A 305 -18.90 26.59 -5.45
CA VAL A 305 -19.60 25.31 -5.37
C VAL A 305 -20.94 25.53 -4.66
N ALA A 306 -22.05 25.39 -5.41
CA ALA A 306 -23.40 25.50 -4.88
C ALA A 306 -23.96 24.16 -4.42
N ALA A 307 -23.63 23.08 -5.13
CA ALA A 307 -24.00 21.71 -4.76
C ALA A 307 -22.98 20.72 -5.30
N HIS A 308 -22.98 19.53 -4.75
CA HIS A 308 -22.08 18.46 -5.21
C HIS A 308 -22.73 17.07 -5.09
N ARG A 309 -22.18 16.11 -5.85
CA ARG A 309 -22.43 14.68 -5.70
C ARG A 309 -21.12 13.94 -5.79
N VAL A 310 -20.87 13.03 -4.85
CA VAL A 310 -19.60 12.27 -4.78
C VAL A 310 -19.89 10.78 -4.83
N ARG A 311 -19.05 10.04 -5.55
CA ARG A 311 -19.04 8.57 -5.56
C ARG A 311 -17.71 8.02 -5.99
N ALA A 312 -17.35 6.86 -5.45
CA ALA A 312 -16.30 6.00 -6.00
C ALA A 312 -16.99 4.96 -6.89
N GLU A 313 -16.92 5.14 -8.21
CA GLU A 313 -17.59 4.30 -9.20
C GLU A 313 -16.76 3.02 -9.43
N PRO A 314 -17.25 1.81 -9.11
CA PRO A 314 -16.50 0.58 -9.33
C PRO A 314 -16.36 0.29 -10.82
N VAL A 315 -15.20 -0.24 -11.22
CA VAL A 315 -14.97 -0.75 -12.57
C VAL A 315 -15.64 -2.12 -12.69
N PRO A 316 -16.67 -2.29 -13.54
CA PRO A 316 -17.32 -3.58 -13.71
C PRO A 316 -16.32 -4.65 -14.20
N PRO A 317 -16.32 -5.84 -13.61
CA PRO A 317 -15.35 -6.89 -13.98
C PRO A 317 -15.52 -7.40 -15.41
N ASP A 318 -16.71 -7.27 -15.99
CA ASP A 318 -17.07 -7.62 -17.37
C ASP A 318 -16.90 -6.48 -18.37
N LEU A 319 -16.45 -5.29 -17.92
CA LEU A 319 -16.24 -4.15 -18.80
C LEU A 319 -15.13 -4.48 -19.81
N PRO A 320 -15.35 -4.32 -21.13
CA PRO A 320 -14.32 -4.55 -22.14
C PRO A 320 -13.10 -3.64 -21.93
N LEU A 321 -11.92 -4.12 -22.31
CA LEU A 321 -10.71 -3.31 -22.33
C LEU A 321 -10.84 -2.13 -23.30
N ASP A 322 -10.16 -1.03 -23.01
CA ASP A 322 -9.96 0.06 -23.97
C ASP A 322 -8.96 -0.41 -25.03
N GLU A 323 -9.37 -0.44 -26.31
CA GLU A 323 -8.61 -1.04 -27.40
C GLU A 323 -7.27 -0.31 -27.64
N GLU A 324 -7.27 1.03 -27.57
CA GLU A 324 -6.08 1.85 -27.75
C GLU A 324 -5.04 1.54 -26.67
N LEU A 325 -5.46 1.54 -25.41
CA LEU A 325 -4.58 1.27 -24.28
C LEU A 325 -4.16 -0.21 -24.22
N ALA A 326 -5.03 -1.13 -24.61
CA ALA A 326 -4.69 -2.55 -24.70
C ALA A 326 -3.59 -2.80 -25.73
N ALA A 327 -3.67 -2.16 -26.92
CA ALA A 327 -2.64 -2.25 -27.94
C ALA A 327 -1.27 -1.73 -27.42
N LEU A 328 -1.26 -0.70 -26.58
CA LEU A 328 -0.07 -0.19 -25.94
C LEU A 328 0.49 -1.17 -24.88
N ALA A 329 -0.38 -1.81 -24.10
CA ALA A 329 0.00 -2.66 -22.96
C ALA A 329 0.49 -4.06 -23.36
N VAL A 330 -0.13 -4.68 -24.37
CA VAL A 330 0.12 -6.08 -24.79
C VAL A 330 1.60 -6.40 -25.06
N PRO A 331 2.40 -5.55 -25.74
CA PRO A 331 3.82 -5.85 -25.98
C PRO A 331 4.64 -5.99 -24.68
N TYR A 332 4.31 -5.20 -23.66
CA TYR A 332 4.96 -5.28 -22.34
C TYR A 332 4.55 -6.57 -21.63
N GLN A 333 3.24 -6.85 -21.59
CA GLN A 333 2.71 -8.04 -20.93
C GLN A 333 3.29 -9.34 -21.51
N ARG A 334 3.37 -9.46 -22.83
CA ARG A 334 3.94 -10.65 -23.47
C ARG A 334 5.39 -10.90 -23.05
N ARG A 335 6.24 -9.87 -23.14
CA ARG A 335 7.65 -9.99 -22.74
C ARG A 335 7.82 -10.27 -21.26
N LEU A 336 7.00 -9.64 -20.41
CA LEU A 336 7.00 -9.86 -18.98
C LEU A 336 6.60 -11.31 -18.66
N SER A 337 5.54 -11.82 -19.26
CA SER A 337 5.07 -13.20 -19.09
C SER A 337 6.14 -14.22 -19.48
N GLU A 338 6.78 -14.04 -20.66
CA GLU A 338 7.87 -14.91 -21.11
C GLU A 338 9.05 -14.96 -20.11
N ALA A 339 9.41 -13.82 -19.55
CA ALA A 339 10.50 -13.73 -18.59
C ALA A 339 10.08 -14.22 -17.21
N ALA A 340 8.86 -13.94 -16.77
CA ALA A 340 8.33 -14.30 -15.46
C ALA A 340 8.17 -15.82 -15.27
N THR A 341 8.00 -16.58 -16.35
CA THR A 341 7.87 -18.05 -16.33
C THR A 341 9.20 -18.79 -16.25
N ARG A 342 10.35 -18.11 -16.43
CA ARG A 342 11.66 -18.77 -16.38
C ARG A 342 11.93 -19.35 -14.99
N PRO A 343 12.34 -20.63 -14.87
CA PRO A 343 12.72 -21.22 -13.61
C PRO A 343 13.96 -20.51 -13.02
N ILE A 344 13.91 -20.20 -11.74
CA ILE A 344 15.03 -19.65 -10.96
C ILE A 344 15.45 -20.55 -9.81
N GLY A 345 14.74 -21.65 -9.58
CA GLY A 345 14.98 -22.61 -8.52
C GLY A 345 14.05 -23.81 -8.64
N THR A 346 14.10 -24.68 -7.65
CA THR A 346 13.24 -25.86 -7.54
C THR A 346 12.88 -26.08 -6.07
N THR A 347 11.67 -26.52 -5.79
CA THR A 347 11.25 -26.94 -4.44
C THR A 347 10.76 -28.39 -4.45
N ARG A 348 11.07 -29.15 -3.39
CA ARG A 348 10.58 -30.52 -3.18
C ARG A 348 9.26 -30.57 -2.40
N VAL A 349 8.94 -29.50 -1.68
CA VAL A 349 7.75 -29.37 -0.86
C VAL A 349 6.89 -28.20 -1.35
N PRO A 350 5.57 -28.19 -1.08
CA PRO A 350 4.74 -27.03 -1.38
C PRO A 350 5.22 -25.81 -0.58
N LEU A 351 5.35 -24.64 -1.24
CA LEU A 351 5.52 -23.38 -0.55
C LEU A 351 4.16 -22.67 -0.53
N GLN A 352 3.53 -22.61 0.65
CA GLN A 352 2.16 -22.10 0.79
C GLN A 352 2.03 -21.25 2.05
N SER A 353 1.15 -20.26 2.05
CA SER A 353 0.95 -19.33 3.17
C SER A 353 -0.46 -19.37 3.76
N HIS A 354 -1.26 -20.39 3.42
CA HIS A 354 -2.64 -20.50 3.88
C HIS A 354 -2.80 -20.58 5.40
N PHE A 355 -1.79 -21.11 6.10
CA PHE A 355 -1.79 -21.30 7.54
C PHE A 355 -0.70 -20.51 8.27
N SER A 356 -0.01 -19.57 7.61
CA SER A 356 1.12 -18.81 8.16
C SER A 356 0.81 -18.02 9.44
N LEU A 357 -0.48 -17.67 9.65
CA LEU A 357 -0.95 -16.97 10.86
C LEU A 357 -1.28 -17.90 12.02
N VAL A 358 -1.25 -19.23 11.83
CA VAL A 358 -1.68 -20.22 12.85
C VAL A 358 -0.70 -21.37 13.04
N ALA A 359 0.25 -21.53 12.11
CA ALA A 359 1.23 -22.62 12.12
C ALA A 359 2.58 -22.18 11.52
N SER A 360 3.59 -23.05 11.65
CA SER A 360 4.88 -22.89 10.95
C SER A 360 4.70 -23.01 9.44
N ASP A 361 5.52 -22.29 8.69
CA ASP A 361 5.35 -22.06 7.25
C ASP A 361 6.69 -22.20 6.53
N ALA A 362 6.75 -23.07 5.54
CA ALA A 362 7.93 -23.31 4.72
C ALA A 362 8.35 -22.07 3.89
N THR A 363 7.41 -21.19 3.51
CA THR A 363 7.73 -19.95 2.79
C THR A 363 8.54 -19.00 3.66
N LEU A 364 8.16 -18.88 4.95
CA LEU A 364 8.91 -18.08 5.93
C LEU A 364 10.29 -18.68 6.23
N ASP A 365 10.42 -20.01 6.16
CA ASP A 365 11.73 -20.68 6.29
C ASP A 365 12.67 -20.31 5.14
N VAL A 366 12.18 -20.34 3.90
CA VAL A 366 12.97 -19.94 2.72
C VAL A 366 13.39 -18.48 2.81
N LEU A 367 12.49 -17.58 3.22
CA LEU A 367 12.80 -16.18 3.43
C LEU A 367 13.89 -16.01 4.50
N ALA A 368 13.70 -16.63 5.66
CA ALA A 368 14.63 -16.52 6.77
C ALA A 368 16.03 -17.03 6.41
N ASP A 369 16.12 -18.16 5.70
CA ASP A 369 17.38 -18.73 5.26
C ASP A 369 18.12 -17.81 4.27
N ALA A 370 17.39 -17.24 3.30
CA ALA A 370 17.94 -16.27 2.36
C ALA A 370 18.52 -15.04 3.10
N LEU A 371 17.75 -14.48 4.03
CA LEU A 371 18.11 -13.27 4.76
C LEU A 371 19.24 -13.50 5.76
N ARG A 372 19.21 -14.60 6.51
CA ARG A 372 20.30 -14.95 7.45
C ARG A 372 21.59 -15.26 6.73
N HIS A 373 21.53 -15.91 5.56
CA HIS A 373 22.72 -16.16 4.74
C HIS A 373 23.38 -14.84 4.32
N GLU A 374 22.59 -13.91 3.77
CA GLU A 374 23.09 -12.60 3.37
C GLU A 374 23.65 -11.80 4.56
N ALA A 375 22.96 -11.82 5.71
CA ALA A 375 23.44 -11.13 6.90
C ALA A 375 24.79 -11.67 7.39
N ARG A 376 24.96 -12.99 7.46
CA ARG A 376 26.24 -13.59 7.85
C ARG A 376 27.36 -13.19 6.90
N HIS A 377 27.07 -13.16 5.60
CA HIS A 377 28.05 -12.73 4.61
C HIS A 377 28.45 -11.26 4.81
N MET A 378 27.49 -10.37 5.05
CA MET A 378 27.76 -8.94 5.21
C MET A 378 28.34 -8.57 6.58
N LEU A 379 28.08 -9.37 7.62
CA LEU A 379 28.65 -9.17 8.97
C LEU A 379 30.06 -9.75 9.12
N ALA A 380 30.49 -10.64 8.22
CA ALA A 380 31.81 -11.25 8.28
C ALA A 380 32.92 -10.18 8.29
N GLY A 381 33.90 -10.33 9.21
CA GLY A 381 34.96 -9.36 9.42
C GLY A 381 34.57 -8.06 10.14
N THR A 382 33.33 -7.92 10.57
CA THR A 382 32.87 -6.78 11.40
C THR A 382 32.82 -7.17 12.88
N PRO A 383 32.82 -6.20 13.82
CA PRO A 383 32.65 -6.50 15.25
C PRO A 383 31.34 -7.21 15.59
N ALA A 384 30.33 -7.13 14.72
CA ALA A 384 29.03 -7.75 14.90
C ALA A 384 28.96 -9.22 14.42
N GLU A 385 30.01 -9.76 13.81
CA GLU A 385 30.08 -11.15 13.34
C GLU A 385 29.83 -12.18 14.46
N VAL A 386 30.19 -11.82 15.70
CA VAL A 386 30.05 -12.69 16.87
C VAL A 386 28.61 -12.77 17.40
N LEU A 387 27.71 -11.90 16.93
CA LEU A 387 26.34 -11.88 17.39
C LEU A 387 25.52 -13.01 16.75
N PRO A 388 24.64 -13.70 17.51
CA PRO A 388 23.68 -14.62 16.92
C PRO A 388 22.80 -13.90 15.90
N VAL A 389 22.72 -14.45 14.68
CA VAL A 389 21.95 -13.86 13.58
C VAL A 389 20.52 -14.42 13.59
N LEU A 390 19.56 -13.55 13.78
CA LEU A 390 18.12 -13.81 13.70
C LEU A 390 17.52 -13.15 12.46
N ALA A 391 16.33 -13.59 12.02
CA ALA A 391 15.61 -12.93 10.92
C ALA A 391 14.13 -12.74 11.27
N ALA A 392 13.66 -11.49 11.22
CA ALA A 392 12.25 -11.14 11.27
C ALA A 392 11.64 -11.26 9.87
N VAL A 393 10.71 -12.17 9.69
CA VAL A 393 10.00 -12.45 8.44
C VAL A 393 8.50 -12.44 8.68
N ALA A 394 7.72 -12.03 7.68
CA ALA A 394 6.27 -11.91 7.79
C ALA A 394 5.56 -12.56 6.60
N PRO A 395 4.33 -13.07 6.78
CA PRO A 395 3.50 -13.60 5.70
C PRO A 395 2.86 -12.44 4.93
N PHE A 396 3.53 -11.96 3.88
CA PHE A 396 3.06 -10.82 3.07
C PHE A 396 1.80 -11.13 2.26
N LYS A 397 1.61 -12.41 1.87
CA LYS A 397 0.42 -12.89 1.16
C LYS A 397 -0.26 -13.96 2.03
N ALA A 398 -1.15 -13.55 2.92
CA ALA A 398 -1.91 -14.41 3.82
C ALA A 398 -3.38 -13.96 3.96
N GLY A 399 -4.00 -13.54 2.86
CA GLY A 399 -5.41 -13.18 2.79
C GLY A 399 -5.75 -11.84 3.45
N GLY A 400 -6.65 -11.86 4.42
CA GLY A 400 -7.15 -10.65 5.08
C GLY A 400 -7.86 -9.72 4.09
N ARG A 401 -7.64 -8.41 4.22
CA ARG A 401 -8.25 -7.39 3.35
C ARG A 401 -7.87 -7.50 1.86
N SER A 402 -6.79 -8.22 1.55
CA SER A 402 -6.36 -8.46 0.17
C SER A 402 -7.13 -9.58 -0.54
N GLY A 403 -8.04 -10.24 0.16
CA GLY A 403 -9.00 -11.18 -0.41
C GLY A 403 -8.56 -12.65 -0.39
N PRO A 404 -9.50 -13.55 -0.78
CA PRO A 404 -9.35 -15.01 -0.65
C PRO A 404 -8.33 -15.62 -1.61
N GLY A 405 -7.92 -14.89 -2.63
CA GLY A 405 -6.88 -15.30 -3.57
C GLY A 405 -5.47 -14.80 -3.24
N HIS A 406 -5.31 -14.03 -2.16
CA HIS A 406 -4.04 -13.40 -1.80
C HIS A 406 -3.19 -14.31 -0.89
N TYR A 407 -2.78 -15.46 -1.44
CA TYR A 407 -1.93 -16.44 -0.76
C TYR A 407 -0.79 -16.87 -1.69
N ILE A 408 0.33 -17.33 -1.13
CA ILE A 408 1.35 -18.09 -1.84
C ILE A 408 0.86 -19.53 -1.94
N ASP A 409 1.01 -20.14 -3.12
CA ASP A 409 0.63 -21.53 -3.35
C ASP A 409 1.45 -22.10 -4.52
N ILE A 410 2.72 -22.40 -4.24
CA ILE A 410 3.70 -22.91 -5.20
C ILE A 410 3.82 -24.42 -5.02
N PRO A 411 3.45 -25.25 -6.02
CA PRO A 411 3.58 -26.70 -5.92
C PRO A 411 5.04 -27.15 -5.94
N PRO A 412 5.35 -28.39 -5.52
CA PRO A 412 6.66 -28.99 -5.73
C PRO A 412 7.05 -28.97 -7.22
N GLY A 413 8.32 -28.68 -7.51
CA GLY A 413 8.83 -28.58 -8.87
C GLY A 413 9.61 -27.29 -9.13
N PRO A 414 9.74 -26.88 -10.39
CA PRO A 414 10.41 -25.63 -10.75
C PRO A 414 9.71 -24.42 -10.14
N VAL A 415 10.51 -23.50 -9.58
CA VAL A 415 10.04 -22.20 -9.06
C VAL A 415 10.36 -21.14 -10.10
N ALA A 416 9.35 -20.55 -10.71
CA ALA A 416 9.48 -19.49 -11.69
C ALA A 416 9.89 -18.15 -11.04
N LEU A 417 10.45 -17.22 -11.84
CA LEU A 417 10.84 -15.89 -11.38
C LEU A 417 9.67 -15.16 -10.67
N ARG A 418 8.46 -15.21 -11.24
CA ARG A 418 7.26 -14.61 -10.65
C ARG A 418 6.92 -15.20 -9.29
N GLN A 419 7.03 -16.53 -9.13
CA GLN A 419 6.78 -17.23 -7.87
C GLN A 419 7.83 -16.86 -6.81
N GLY A 420 9.09 -16.69 -7.22
CA GLY A 420 10.13 -16.17 -6.34
C GLY A 420 9.86 -14.73 -5.89
N ALA A 421 9.24 -13.91 -6.74
CA ALA A 421 8.85 -12.55 -6.39
C ALA A 421 7.63 -12.53 -5.43
N GLU A 422 6.74 -13.52 -5.50
CA GLU A 422 5.61 -13.67 -4.55
C GLU A 422 6.04 -13.93 -3.11
N LEU A 423 7.20 -14.57 -2.90
CA LEU A 423 7.72 -14.80 -1.56
C LEU A 423 8.00 -13.50 -0.80
N TYR A 424 8.32 -12.42 -1.53
CA TYR A 424 8.54 -11.09 -0.95
C TYR A 424 8.07 -9.99 -1.92
N ILE A 425 6.83 -9.53 -1.77
CA ILE A 425 6.16 -8.64 -2.74
C ILE A 425 6.57 -7.17 -2.63
N HIS A 426 7.16 -6.74 -1.51
CA HIS A 426 7.51 -5.33 -1.28
C HIS A 426 8.94 -5.00 -1.70
N PRO A 427 9.22 -3.80 -2.23
CA PRO A 427 10.55 -3.37 -2.65
C PRO A 427 11.43 -2.88 -1.47
N ASN A 428 11.27 -3.48 -0.30
CA ASN A 428 12.01 -3.07 0.89
C ASN A 428 13.49 -3.41 0.77
N ALA A 429 14.34 -2.51 1.27
CA ALA A 429 15.76 -2.71 1.38
C ALA A 429 16.12 -3.60 2.59
N PHE A 430 17.19 -4.38 2.42
CA PHE A 430 17.73 -5.26 3.45
C PHE A 430 18.44 -4.48 4.55
N CYS A 431 18.09 -4.77 5.81
CA CYS A 431 18.68 -4.14 6.98
C CYS A 431 19.02 -5.16 8.07
N VAL A 432 20.08 -4.90 8.82
CA VAL A 432 20.44 -5.65 10.03
C VAL A 432 20.59 -4.67 11.18
N VAL A 433 20.01 -4.99 12.32
CA VAL A 433 20.10 -4.18 13.54
C VAL A 433 20.63 -5.00 14.70
N GLU A 434 21.36 -4.36 15.60
CA GLU A 434 21.60 -4.92 16.92
C GLU A 434 20.41 -4.66 17.81
N ILE A 435 19.87 -5.72 18.38
CA ILE A 435 18.70 -5.66 19.27
C ILE A 435 18.97 -6.45 20.55
N LYS A 436 18.43 -5.96 21.67
CA LYS A 436 18.46 -6.66 22.95
C LYS A 436 17.26 -7.57 23.12
N GLY A 437 17.37 -8.55 24.05
CA GLY A 437 16.27 -9.47 24.35
C GLY A 437 14.97 -8.76 24.80
N ALA A 438 15.08 -7.64 25.52
CA ALA A 438 13.91 -6.80 25.84
C ALA A 438 13.22 -6.29 24.57
N GLY A 439 13.98 -5.80 23.59
CA GLY A 439 13.44 -5.34 22.31
C GLY A 439 12.82 -6.46 21.47
N LEU A 440 13.38 -7.69 21.53
CA LEU A 440 12.78 -8.86 20.89
C LEU A 440 11.42 -9.21 21.49
N ARG A 441 11.26 -9.12 22.83
CA ARG A 441 9.95 -9.31 23.49
C ARG A 441 8.94 -8.28 23.03
N ASP A 442 9.30 -6.99 23.02
CA ASP A 442 8.42 -5.92 22.58
C ASP A 442 8.02 -6.09 21.09
N TRP A 443 8.96 -6.54 20.24
CA TRP A 443 8.68 -6.86 18.84
C TRP A 443 7.64 -7.96 18.70
N LEU A 444 7.83 -9.07 19.43
CA LEU A 444 6.92 -10.21 19.38
C LEU A 444 5.56 -9.90 20.01
N GLU A 445 5.50 -9.08 21.07
CA GLU A 445 4.23 -8.59 21.64
C GLU A 445 3.46 -7.74 20.63
N ARG A 446 4.17 -6.91 19.83
CA ARG A 446 3.55 -6.16 18.74
C ARG A 446 3.02 -7.10 17.64
N SER A 447 3.77 -8.11 17.26
CA SER A 447 3.34 -9.14 16.32
C SER A 447 2.08 -9.88 16.82
N ALA A 448 2.08 -10.28 18.11
CA ALA A 448 0.96 -11.02 18.70
C ALA A 448 -0.32 -10.20 18.85
N ALA A 449 -0.28 -8.88 18.65
CA ALA A 449 -1.47 -8.02 18.69
C ALA A 449 -2.50 -8.34 17.58
N ILE A 450 -2.12 -9.07 16.51
CA ILE A 450 -3.06 -9.52 15.47
C ILE A 450 -4.11 -10.50 16.01
N PHE A 451 -3.83 -11.22 17.08
CA PHE A 451 -4.76 -12.16 17.68
C PHE A 451 -5.73 -11.43 18.61
N ARG A 452 -7.00 -11.77 18.51
CA ARG A 452 -8.02 -11.30 19.46
C ARG A 452 -7.79 -11.90 20.85
N THR A 453 -8.32 -11.25 21.88
CA THR A 453 -8.39 -11.84 23.22
C THR A 453 -9.50 -12.88 23.23
N LEU A 454 -9.14 -14.12 23.54
CA LEU A 454 -10.07 -15.23 23.53
C LEU A 454 -10.69 -15.47 24.92
N THR A 455 -11.91 -15.98 24.92
CA THR A 455 -12.63 -16.41 26.12
C THR A 455 -12.36 -17.90 26.35
N PRO A 456 -11.87 -18.30 27.54
CA PRO A 456 -11.66 -19.71 27.87
C PRO A 456 -12.94 -20.53 27.75
N GLY A 457 -12.85 -21.72 27.14
CA GLY A 457 -13.97 -22.64 26.97
C GLY A 457 -14.94 -22.29 25.84
N ASP A 458 -14.81 -21.12 25.23
CA ASP A 458 -15.57 -20.78 24.02
C ASP A 458 -14.92 -21.45 22.78
N THR A 459 -15.75 -21.97 21.89
CA THR A 459 -15.33 -22.69 20.67
C THR A 459 -15.77 -22.03 19.37
N ASP A 460 -16.48 -20.89 19.45
CA ASP A 460 -17.02 -20.18 18.28
C ASP A 460 -16.72 -18.68 18.30
N GLN A 461 -15.46 -18.33 18.47
CA GLN A 461 -14.96 -16.96 18.54
C GLN A 461 -13.90 -16.71 17.46
N PRO A 462 -13.76 -15.47 16.93
CA PRO A 462 -12.74 -15.15 15.93
C PRO A 462 -11.35 -15.11 16.55
N LEU A 463 -10.36 -15.69 15.84
CA LEU A 463 -8.95 -15.70 16.25
C LEU A 463 -8.24 -14.38 15.90
N LEU A 464 -8.52 -13.84 14.71
CA LEU A 464 -7.77 -12.73 14.13
C LEU A 464 -8.54 -11.42 14.22
N ASP A 465 -7.82 -10.32 14.38
CA ASP A 465 -8.33 -8.97 14.14
C ASP A 465 -8.17 -8.65 12.64
N GLU A 466 -9.28 -8.73 11.89
CA GLU A 466 -9.32 -8.55 10.43
C GLU A 466 -8.86 -7.15 9.96
N GLU A 467 -8.88 -6.16 10.85
CA GLU A 467 -8.38 -4.82 10.57
C GLU A 467 -6.85 -4.73 10.62
N MET A 468 -6.17 -5.73 11.21
CA MET A 468 -4.71 -5.79 11.22
C MET A 468 -4.18 -6.51 9.99
N PRO A 469 -3.25 -5.91 9.22
CA PRO A 469 -2.64 -6.56 8.08
C PRO A 469 -1.84 -7.81 8.49
N PRO A 470 -1.94 -8.94 7.74
CA PRO A 470 -1.16 -10.15 8.01
C PRO A 470 0.36 -9.92 8.08
N TYR A 471 0.89 -8.99 7.29
CA TYR A 471 2.31 -8.65 7.30
C TYR A 471 2.78 -7.97 8.60
N ASN A 472 1.88 -7.64 9.53
CA ASN A 472 2.25 -7.19 10.88
C ASN A 472 2.44 -8.36 11.87
N PHE A 473 2.32 -9.61 11.41
CA PHE A 473 2.70 -10.79 12.17
C PHE A 473 4.13 -11.22 11.82
N ASP A 474 5.13 -10.53 12.34
CA ASP A 474 6.52 -10.93 12.19
C ASP A 474 6.82 -12.18 13.01
N VAL A 475 7.43 -13.17 12.38
CA VAL A 475 8.00 -14.37 13.00
C VAL A 475 9.52 -14.21 13.02
N ILE A 476 10.16 -14.42 14.17
CA ILE A 476 11.61 -14.28 14.30
C ILE A 476 12.28 -15.66 14.23
N ASP A 477 12.94 -15.95 13.10
CA ASP A 477 13.72 -17.16 12.93
C ASP A 477 14.98 -17.15 13.81
N GLY A 478 15.28 -18.30 14.44
CA GLY A 478 16.32 -18.44 15.45
C GLY A 478 15.81 -18.36 16.89
N LEU A 479 14.53 -18.04 17.09
CA LEU A 479 13.87 -18.05 18.40
C LEU A 479 12.75 -19.09 18.47
N SER A 480 12.38 -19.47 19.71
CA SER A 480 11.14 -20.16 19.99
C SER A 480 10.38 -19.48 21.13
N TRP A 481 9.03 -19.46 21.04
CA TRP A 481 8.17 -18.83 22.05
C TRP A 481 6.74 -19.39 22.05
N VAL A 482 5.98 -19.01 23.06
CA VAL A 482 4.57 -19.33 23.21
C VAL A 482 3.74 -18.05 23.17
N ILE A 483 2.62 -18.06 22.44
CA ILE A 483 1.65 -16.97 22.42
C ILE A 483 0.42 -17.38 23.23
N ASP A 484 0.07 -16.61 24.26
CA ASP A 484 -1.15 -16.82 25.05
C ASP A 484 -2.23 -15.81 24.62
N PRO A 485 -3.23 -16.25 23.83
CA PRO A 485 -4.27 -15.36 23.34
C PRO A 485 -5.35 -15.02 24.37
N LEU A 486 -5.32 -15.59 25.58
CA LEU A 486 -6.28 -15.23 26.63
C LEU A 486 -5.92 -13.87 27.29
N GLY A 487 -4.67 -13.46 27.22
CA GLY A 487 -4.26 -12.14 27.70
C GLY A 487 -4.64 -11.00 26.74
N PRO A 488 -4.79 -9.75 27.20
CA PRO A 488 -5.00 -8.60 26.33
C PRO A 488 -3.75 -8.31 25.49
N PRO A 489 -3.89 -7.68 24.29
CA PRO A 489 -2.74 -7.21 23.53
C PRO A 489 -2.03 -6.06 24.28
N ARG A 490 -0.71 -6.00 24.16
CA ARG A 490 0.10 -4.91 24.73
C ARG A 490 -0.07 -3.59 23.96
N THR A 491 -0.35 -3.66 22.68
CA THR A 491 -0.46 -2.50 21.79
C THR A 491 -1.82 -2.46 21.09
N ASP A 492 -2.26 -1.27 20.70
CA ASP A 492 -3.35 -1.09 19.77
C ASP A 492 -2.95 -1.44 18.32
N ARG A 493 -3.86 -1.22 17.36
CA ARG A 493 -3.65 -1.49 15.94
C ARG A 493 -2.53 -0.65 15.32
N ASP A 494 -2.26 0.54 15.86
CA ASP A 494 -1.23 1.46 15.39
C ASP A 494 0.14 1.19 16.04
N GLY A 495 0.21 0.28 17.01
CA GLY A 495 1.44 -0.05 17.73
C GLY A 495 1.70 0.81 18.96
N ARG A 496 0.73 1.66 19.38
CA ARG A 496 0.83 2.41 20.63
C ARG A 496 0.61 1.48 21.82
N VAL A 497 1.46 1.56 22.81
CA VAL A 497 1.33 0.74 24.03
C VAL A 497 0.10 1.19 24.81
N THR A 498 -0.89 0.32 24.95
CA THR A 498 -2.13 0.56 25.70
C THR A 498 -2.13 -0.13 27.06
N ASP A 499 -1.44 -1.26 27.17
CA ASP A 499 -1.24 -1.98 28.44
C ASP A 499 0.24 -2.39 28.59
N PRO A 500 1.06 -1.60 29.31
CA PRO A 500 2.47 -1.92 29.53
C PRO A 500 2.70 -3.22 30.30
N ALA A 501 1.71 -3.69 31.08
CA ALA A 501 1.81 -4.92 31.87
C ALA A 501 1.41 -6.18 31.09
N ALA A 502 0.69 -6.02 29.97
CA ALA A 502 0.25 -7.16 29.15
C ALA A 502 1.44 -7.97 28.61
N ARG A 503 1.31 -9.30 28.69
CA ARG A 503 2.32 -10.27 28.26
C ARG A 503 1.62 -11.46 27.61
N ARG A 504 1.58 -11.47 26.29
CA ARG A 504 1.11 -12.61 25.47
C ARG A 504 2.24 -13.55 25.10
N VAL A 505 3.45 -12.99 24.89
CA VAL A 505 4.64 -13.75 24.51
C VAL A 505 5.30 -14.31 25.77
N ARG A 506 5.38 -15.65 25.83
CA ARG A 506 5.93 -16.40 26.96
C ARG A 506 7.03 -17.34 26.48
N ASP A 507 7.88 -17.77 27.39
CA ASP A 507 8.91 -18.79 27.18
C ASP A 507 9.80 -18.50 25.96
N LEU A 508 10.27 -17.25 25.82
CA LEU A 508 11.15 -16.84 24.73
C LEU A 508 12.53 -17.45 24.91
N ARG A 509 12.96 -18.25 23.89
CA ARG A 509 14.24 -18.99 23.91
C ARG A 509 15.03 -18.80 22.64
N HIS A 510 16.36 -18.85 22.78
CA HIS A 510 17.33 -18.98 21.69
C HIS A 510 18.19 -20.23 21.94
N ASP A 511 18.25 -21.15 20.99
CA ASP A 511 18.96 -22.44 21.12
C ASP A 511 18.62 -23.19 22.42
N GLY A 512 17.32 -23.19 22.79
CA GLY A 512 16.80 -23.85 23.99
C GLY A 512 17.05 -23.10 25.29
N ARG A 513 17.82 -22.01 25.31
CA ARG A 513 18.09 -21.19 26.51
C ARG A 513 17.12 -20.01 26.61
N PRO A 514 16.61 -19.69 27.80
CA PRO A 514 15.79 -18.50 27.99
C PRO A 514 16.55 -17.23 27.54
N VAL A 515 15.88 -16.37 26.77
CA VAL A 515 16.42 -15.06 26.38
C VAL A 515 16.27 -14.10 27.56
N THR A 516 17.36 -13.49 27.99
CA THR A 516 17.36 -12.42 28.99
C THR A 516 17.21 -11.04 28.32
N ASP A 517 16.82 -10.02 29.09
CA ASP A 517 16.64 -8.67 28.54
C ASP A 517 17.95 -8.05 28.02
N GLY A 518 19.10 -8.49 28.56
CA GLY A 518 20.42 -8.00 28.18
C GLY A 518 21.08 -8.74 27.02
N ASP A 519 20.59 -9.89 26.60
CA ASP A 519 21.17 -10.66 25.50
C ASP A 519 21.16 -9.84 24.20
N ARG A 520 22.21 -9.95 23.40
CA ARG A 520 22.39 -9.16 22.17
C ARG A 520 22.32 -10.06 20.94
N PHE A 521 21.66 -9.58 19.91
CA PHE A 521 21.45 -10.30 18.66
C PHE A 521 21.63 -9.36 17.45
N ALA A 522 22.05 -9.91 16.31
CA ALA A 522 21.94 -9.28 15.03
C ALA A 522 20.62 -9.72 14.38
N LEU A 523 19.63 -8.83 14.33
CA LEU A 523 18.31 -9.11 13.76
C LEU A 523 18.22 -8.57 12.35
N VAL A 524 18.01 -9.46 11.38
CA VAL A 524 17.67 -9.06 10.01
C VAL A 524 16.22 -8.56 9.98
N THR A 525 16.02 -7.44 9.33
CA THR A 525 14.73 -6.80 9.11
C THR A 525 14.74 -6.02 7.79
N ASN A 526 13.82 -5.10 7.60
CA ASN A 526 13.69 -4.33 6.38
C ASN A 526 13.58 -2.81 6.64
N SER A 527 13.79 -2.03 5.58
CA SER A 527 13.73 -0.56 5.64
C SER A 527 12.38 -0.03 6.12
N TYR A 528 11.26 -0.69 5.79
CA TYR A 528 9.92 -0.31 6.23
C TYR A 528 9.79 -0.39 7.76
N ARG A 529 10.27 -1.47 8.40
CA ARG A 529 10.26 -1.60 9.87
C ARG A 529 11.12 -0.55 10.55
N LEU A 530 12.32 -0.30 10.02
CA LEU A 530 13.21 0.75 10.56
C LEU A 530 12.61 2.14 10.39
N GLY A 531 11.87 2.36 9.32
CA GLY A 531 11.10 3.58 9.08
C GLY A 531 9.87 3.77 9.98
N GLY A 532 9.55 2.79 10.85
CA GLY A 532 8.39 2.83 11.76
C GLY A 532 7.16 2.13 11.22
N GLY A 533 7.26 1.51 10.04
CA GLY A 533 6.14 0.80 9.43
C GLY A 533 5.60 -0.33 10.30
N GLY A 534 4.25 -0.41 10.41
CA GLY A 534 3.56 -1.38 11.24
C GLY A 534 3.61 -1.12 12.75
N GLY A 535 4.17 0.01 13.21
CA GLY A 535 4.20 0.39 14.62
C GLY A 535 5.14 -0.45 15.49
N PHE A 536 6.27 -0.94 14.93
CA PHE A 536 7.29 -1.70 15.66
C PHE A 536 8.30 -0.75 16.30
N ALA A 537 7.98 -0.20 17.46
CA ALA A 537 8.85 0.73 18.21
C ALA A 537 10.23 0.14 18.49
N ALA A 538 10.32 -1.16 18.77
CA ALA A 538 11.59 -1.86 18.99
C ALA A 538 12.51 -1.84 17.77
N ALA A 539 11.96 -1.83 16.54
CA ALA A 539 12.75 -1.70 15.31
C ALA A 539 13.41 -0.33 15.21
N GLN A 540 12.69 0.72 15.56
CA GLN A 540 13.19 2.10 15.53
C GLN A 540 14.22 2.38 16.62
N ALA A 541 14.09 1.73 17.78
CA ALA A 541 15.01 1.87 18.91
C ALA A 541 16.29 1.04 18.76
N ALA A 542 16.33 0.07 17.82
CA ALA A 542 17.46 -0.81 17.63
C ALA A 542 18.62 -0.08 16.93
N HIS A 543 19.86 -0.51 17.23
CA HIS A 543 21.06 0.10 16.64
C HIS A 543 21.33 -0.48 15.25
N PRO A 544 21.37 0.30 14.17
CA PRO A 544 21.66 -0.18 12.82
C PRO A 544 23.09 -0.73 12.70
N LEU A 545 23.23 -1.97 12.24
CA LEU A 545 24.50 -2.60 11.88
C LEU A 545 24.76 -2.52 10.37
N ILE A 546 23.73 -2.84 9.58
CA ILE A 546 23.76 -2.79 8.12
C ILE A 546 22.49 -2.12 7.61
N GLN A 547 22.67 -1.19 6.70
CA GLN A 547 21.60 -0.59 5.90
C GLN A 547 22.02 -0.67 4.44
N SER A 548 21.46 -1.65 3.71
CA SER A 548 21.80 -1.91 2.32
C SER A 548 20.77 -1.26 1.39
N THR A 549 21.19 -0.88 0.19
CA THR A 549 20.27 -0.50 -0.89
C THR A 549 19.77 -1.71 -1.69
N ARG A 550 20.29 -2.91 -1.37
CA ARG A 550 19.86 -4.15 -2.04
C ARG A 550 18.47 -4.55 -1.58
N GLY A 551 17.60 -4.83 -2.53
CA GLY A 551 16.22 -5.28 -2.25
C GLY A 551 16.18 -6.68 -1.63
N ILE A 552 15.31 -6.90 -0.67
CA ILE A 552 15.10 -8.24 -0.08
C ILE A 552 14.67 -9.24 -1.17
N ARG A 553 13.81 -8.83 -2.10
CA ARG A 553 13.38 -9.67 -3.23
C ARG A 553 14.57 -10.19 -4.05
N ASP A 554 15.55 -9.34 -4.32
CA ASP A 554 16.74 -9.71 -5.07
C ASP A 554 17.59 -10.75 -4.31
N ILE A 555 17.66 -10.62 -2.99
CA ILE A 555 18.34 -11.58 -2.10
C ILE A 555 17.63 -12.93 -2.14
N VAL A 556 16.30 -12.94 -2.06
CA VAL A 556 15.47 -14.16 -2.11
C VAL A 556 15.64 -14.84 -3.47
N GLN A 557 15.54 -14.12 -4.58
CA GLN A 557 15.75 -14.67 -5.92
C GLN A 557 17.17 -15.21 -6.12
N ALA A 558 18.19 -14.51 -5.62
CA ALA A 558 19.58 -14.99 -5.65
C ALA A 558 19.75 -16.27 -4.81
N HIS A 559 19.06 -16.36 -3.68
CA HIS A 559 19.04 -17.58 -2.85
C HIS A 559 18.40 -18.75 -3.62
N LEU A 560 17.24 -18.56 -4.25
CA LEU A 560 16.57 -19.58 -5.06
C LEU A 560 17.47 -20.12 -6.18
N ARG A 561 18.21 -19.24 -6.87
CA ARG A 561 19.15 -19.64 -7.94
C ARG A 561 20.34 -20.45 -7.42
N ARG A 562 20.78 -20.22 -6.18
CA ARG A 562 22.00 -20.84 -5.60
C ARG A 562 21.71 -22.09 -4.81
N ALA A 563 20.57 -22.19 -4.12
CA ALA A 563 20.36 -23.16 -3.05
C ALA A 563 20.13 -24.61 -3.52
N GLY A 564 20.07 -24.88 -4.84
CA GLY A 564 19.64 -26.18 -5.34
C GLY A 564 18.15 -26.45 -5.01
N PRO A 565 17.68 -27.70 -5.08
CA PRO A 565 16.30 -28.02 -4.74
C PRO A 565 16.02 -27.72 -3.27
N LEU A 566 15.10 -26.79 -3.01
CA LEU A 566 14.65 -26.46 -1.65
C LEU A 566 13.86 -27.64 -1.06
N ASP A 567 14.14 -27.93 0.20
CA ASP A 567 13.43 -28.96 0.98
C ASP A 567 13.24 -28.47 2.44
N PRO A 568 12.59 -27.30 2.63
CA PRO A 568 12.39 -26.75 3.97
C PRO A 568 11.40 -27.60 4.76
N ALA A 569 11.88 -28.20 5.85
CA ALA A 569 11.00 -28.73 6.89
C ALA A 569 10.52 -27.54 7.76
N PRO A 570 9.21 -27.30 7.89
CA PRO A 570 8.71 -26.19 8.69
C PRO A 570 9.28 -26.19 10.11
N ARG A 571 9.93 -25.11 10.50
CA ARG A 571 10.59 -25.01 11.82
C ARG A 571 9.56 -24.53 12.86
N PRO A 572 9.31 -25.28 13.95
CA PRO A 572 8.31 -24.92 14.97
C PRO A 572 8.88 -23.79 15.86
N ARG A 573 8.76 -22.55 15.40
CA ARG A 573 9.27 -21.36 16.12
C ARG A 573 8.34 -20.93 17.24
N TRP A 574 7.05 -21.05 17.02
CA TRP A 574 6.05 -20.60 17.97
C TRP A 574 4.83 -21.52 18.01
N ARG A 575 4.09 -21.43 19.09
CA ARG A 575 2.82 -22.10 19.26
C ARG A 575 1.91 -21.30 20.17
N PHE A 576 0.62 -21.56 20.13
CA PHE A 576 -0.27 -21.06 21.13
C PHE A 576 -0.08 -21.81 22.47
N ALA A 577 -0.37 -21.13 23.58
CA ALA A 577 -0.50 -21.75 24.88
C ALA A 577 -1.68 -22.77 24.83
N PRO A 578 -1.53 -23.98 25.39
CA PRO A 578 -2.62 -24.94 25.39
C PRO A 578 -3.73 -24.48 26.34
N HIS A 579 -4.96 -24.45 25.82
CA HIS A 579 -6.18 -24.13 26.58
C HIS A 579 -7.26 -25.17 26.26
N PRO A 580 -7.26 -26.34 26.92
CA PRO A 580 -8.18 -27.42 26.63
C PRO A 580 -9.66 -26.96 26.67
N GLY A 581 -10.41 -27.32 25.63
CA GLY A 581 -11.80 -26.92 25.49
C GLY A 581 -12.03 -25.54 24.89
N THR A 582 -10.96 -24.82 24.53
CA THR A 582 -11.03 -23.52 23.86
C THR A 582 -10.68 -23.67 22.39
N ALA A 583 -11.45 -23.04 21.50
CA ALA A 583 -11.15 -22.97 20.08
C ALA A 583 -11.49 -21.59 19.50
N ALA A 584 -10.91 -21.28 18.37
CA ALA A 584 -11.23 -20.07 17.65
C ALA A 584 -11.24 -20.33 16.14
N TRP A 585 -12.07 -19.60 15.40
CA TRP A 585 -12.12 -19.72 13.96
C TRP A 585 -11.27 -18.64 13.28
N PHE A 586 -10.80 -18.97 12.08
CA PHE A 586 -10.10 -18.07 11.16
C PHE A 586 -10.47 -18.41 9.73
N ASP A 587 -10.38 -17.42 8.85
CA ASP A 587 -10.68 -17.60 7.44
C ASP A 587 -9.38 -17.71 6.64
N SER A 588 -9.33 -18.61 5.64
CA SER A 588 -8.22 -18.81 4.72
C SER A 588 -8.71 -18.96 3.28
N GLY A 589 -7.80 -18.99 2.32
CA GLY A 589 -8.13 -19.11 0.90
C GLY A 589 -8.80 -20.45 0.56
N PRO A 590 -9.57 -20.54 -0.54
CA PRO A 590 -10.27 -21.76 -0.95
C PRO A 590 -9.34 -22.96 -1.22
N GLY A 591 -8.04 -22.70 -1.48
CA GLY A 591 -7.01 -23.73 -1.63
C GLY A 591 -6.50 -24.36 -0.33
N ALA A 592 -6.80 -23.78 0.83
CA ALA A 592 -6.20 -24.13 2.11
C ALA A 592 -6.40 -25.61 2.52
N ALA A 593 -7.57 -26.19 2.25
CA ALA A 593 -7.91 -27.54 2.70
C ALA A 593 -6.93 -28.61 2.20
N ARG A 594 -6.34 -28.46 1.02
CA ARG A 594 -5.34 -29.41 0.47
C ARG A 594 -4.00 -29.39 1.22
N HIS A 595 -3.74 -28.32 2.01
CA HIS A 595 -2.52 -28.14 2.77
C HIS A 595 -2.66 -28.49 4.27
N LEU A 596 -3.82 -28.97 4.72
CA LEU A 596 -4.02 -29.45 6.11
C LEU A 596 -3.00 -30.52 6.55
N PRO A 597 -2.55 -31.45 5.69
CA PRO A 597 -1.50 -32.39 6.07
C PRO A 597 -0.18 -31.74 6.49
N ALA A 598 0.14 -30.56 5.98
CA ALA A 598 1.37 -29.84 6.33
C ALA A 598 1.33 -29.19 7.73
N VAL A 599 0.15 -29.12 8.35
CA VAL A 599 -0.09 -28.55 9.69
C VAL A 599 -0.77 -29.56 10.63
N ALA A 600 -0.54 -30.85 10.40
CA ALA A 600 -1.14 -31.93 11.19
C ALA A 600 -0.71 -31.95 12.67
N ASP A 601 0.33 -31.23 13.04
CA ASP A 601 0.73 -30.96 14.43
C ASP A 601 -0.21 -30.00 15.16
N ARG A 602 -1.14 -29.38 14.43
CA ARG A 602 -2.21 -28.51 14.96
C ARG A 602 -3.57 -29.19 14.77
N ARG A 603 -4.42 -29.05 15.76
CA ARG A 603 -5.82 -29.50 15.59
C ARG A 603 -6.60 -28.41 14.86
N ILE A 604 -6.60 -28.47 13.52
CA ILE A 604 -7.33 -27.57 12.62
C ILE A 604 -8.41 -28.35 11.88
N GLU A 605 -9.64 -27.88 11.97
CA GLU A 605 -10.82 -28.50 11.36
C GLU A 605 -11.42 -27.55 10.30
N PRO A 606 -11.64 -28.01 9.05
CA PRO A 606 -12.37 -27.23 8.06
C PRO A 606 -13.85 -27.14 8.47
N LEU A 607 -14.46 -25.96 8.33
CA LEU A 607 -15.87 -25.74 8.66
C LEU A 607 -16.70 -25.57 7.36
N HIS A 608 -16.87 -24.37 6.89
CA HIS A 608 -17.74 -24.04 5.76
C HIS A 608 -17.17 -22.86 4.95
N PRO A 609 -17.68 -22.62 3.73
CA PRO A 609 -17.37 -21.38 3.00
C PRO A 609 -17.73 -20.15 3.84
N ALA A 610 -16.86 -19.14 3.80
CA ALA A 610 -17.01 -17.87 4.50
C ALA A 610 -17.30 -16.73 3.51
N PRO A 611 -17.80 -15.58 4.01
CA PRO A 611 -18.03 -14.41 3.16
C PRO A 611 -16.81 -14.00 2.34
N GLY A 612 -17.03 -13.36 1.18
CA GLY A 612 -15.95 -12.89 0.33
C GLY A 612 -15.16 -13.98 -0.39
N GLY A 613 -15.62 -15.25 -0.40
CA GLY A 613 -14.96 -16.35 -1.09
C GLY A 613 -13.87 -17.06 -0.28
N PHE A 614 -13.76 -16.77 0.99
CA PHE A 614 -12.89 -17.49 1.93
C PHE A 614 -13.46 -18.84 2.33
N HIS A 615 -12.65 -19.65 3.03
CA HIS A 615 -13.03 -20.88 3.71
C HIS A 615 -12.70 -20.77 5.19
N ARG A 616 -13.66 -21.09 6.07
CA ARG A 616 -13.50 -21.02 7.53
C ARG A 616 -12.94 -22.30 8.11
N PHE A 617 -12.02 -22.14 9.04
CA PHE A 617 -11.38 -23.21 9.79
C PHE A 617 -11.50 -22.94 11.28
N ARG A 618 -11.49 -24.00 12.09
CA ARG A 618 -11.42 -23.95 13.55
C ARG A 618 -10.07 -24.47 14.01
N LEU A 619 -9.39 -23.69 14.83
CA LEU A 619 -8.17 -24.08 15.54
C LEU A 619 -8.52 -24.36 17.01
N TRP A 620 -8.12 -25.51 17.51
CA TRP A 620 -8.18 -25.86 18.92
C TRP A 620 -6.85 -25.52 19.61
N LEU A 621 -6.95 -24.96 20.83
CA LEU A 621 -5.81 -24.49 21.63
C LEU A 621 -5.41 -25.47 22.72
#